data_150868f5af3d8637156750c5c21e2d3e
#
_entry.id   150868f5af3d8637156750c5c21e2d3e
#
_cell.length_a   1.000
_cell.length_b   1.000
_cell.length_c   1.000
_cell.angle_alpha   90.00
_cell.angle_beta   90.00
_cell.angle_gamma   90.00
#
_symmetry.space_group_name_H-M   'P 1'
#
loop_
_entity.id
_entity.type
_entity.pdbx_description
1 polymer ?
#
loop_
_entity_poly.entity_id
_entity_poly.type
_entity_poly.pdbx_seq_one_letter_code
_entity_poly.pdbx_strand_id
1 'polypeptide(L)'
;MQADSAFFTYVMAAQQAFANAAQQWTSYKNKARNGTGTSMGPMPVSPTLGTPPAAVAPGIFTRVAKLIVRIKAHPGYTESIGQALVKWPKGAADALEIWVDRGTGTFVSLAIDTVPDYLDTYPLPAPGQTALWRYKAIYRIGDEQVGQWSDVVSQPVAG
;
A
#
# COMPACT_ATOMS: atom_id res chain seq x y z
N MET A 1 -6.53 -3.86 -1.22
CA MET A 1 -7.20 -5.18 -1.11
C MET A 1 -7.83 -5.66 -2.40
N GLN A 2 -8.57 -4.87 -3.16
CA GLN A 2 -9.27 -5.38 -4.36
C GLN A 2 -8.32 -5.90 -5.47
N ALA A 3 -7.22 -5.21 -5.74
CA ALA A 3 -6.22 -5.64 -6.72
C ALA A 3 -5.45 -6.89 -6.27
N ASP A 4 -5.18 -7.00 -4.98
CA ASP A 4 -4.51 -8.16 -4.37
C ASP A 4 -5.42 -9.40 -4.44
N SER A 5 -6.71 -9.22 -4.17
CA SER A 5 -7.72 -10.27 -4.27
C SER A 5 -7.88 -10.78 -5.72
N ALA A 6 -7.89 -9.87 -6.71
CA ALA A 6 -7.99 -10.23 -8.12
C ALA A 6 -6.75 -11.00 -8.60
N PHE A 7 -5.56 -10.56 -8.19
CA PHE A 7 -4.31 -11.24 -8.51
C PHE A 7 -4.23 -12.61 -7.83
N PHE A 8 -4.60 -12.71 -6.55
CA PHE A 8 -4.66 -13.97 -5.83
C PHE A 8 -5.64 -14.95 -6.49
N THR A 9 -6.84 -14.49 -6.85
CA THR A 9 -7.83 -15.30 -7.56
C THR A 9 -7.30 -15.80 -8.91
N TYR A 10 -6.60 -14.94 -9.66
CA TYR A 10 -5.96 -15.34 -10.91
C TYR A 10 -4.90 -16.42 -10.70
N VAL A 11 -4.03 -16.28 -9.71
CA VAL A 11 -2.98 -17.27 -9.40
C VAL A 11 -3.59 -18.60 -9.00
N MET A 12 -4.62 -18.60 -8.16
CA MET A 12 -5.33 -19.82 -7.74
C MET A 12 -6.00 -20.53 -8.93
N ALA A 13 -6.65 -19.76 -9.82
CA ALA A 13 -7.24 -20.31 -11.03
C ALA A 13 -6.19 -20.89 -11.98
N ALA A 14 -5.04 -20.24 -12.13
CA ALA A 14 -3.93 -20.73 -12.91
C ALA A 14 -3.37 -22.05 -12.35
N GLN A 15 -3.13 -22.11 -11.04
CA GLN A 15 -2.67 -23.35 -10.38
C GLN A 15 -3.65 -24.50 -10.58
N GLN A 16 -4.94 -24.25 -10.44
CA GLN A 16 -5.97 -25.26 -10.65
C GLN A 16 -6.02 -25.74 -12.12
N ALA A 17 -5.89 -24.82 -13.06
CA ALA A 17 -5.86 -25.16 -14.49
C ALA A 17 -4.66 -26.05 -14.84
N PHE A 18 -3.48 -25.76 -14.32
CA PHE A 18 -2.29 -26.61 -14.52
C PHE A 18 -2.41 -27.96 -13.83
N ALA A 19 -2.98 -28.05 -12.64
CA ALA A 19 -3.24 -29.31 -11.95
C ALA A 19 -4.20 -30.19 -12.76
N ASN A 20 -5.28 -29.63 -13.29
CA ASN A 20 -6.23 -30.35 -14.15
C ASN A 20 -5.57 -30.83 -15.45
N ALA A 21 -4.76 -30.00 -16.08
CA ALA A 21 -4.01 -30.39 -17.28
C ALA A 21 -3.05 -31.54 -17.00
N ALA A 22 -2.34 -31.51 -15.88
CA ALA A 22 -1.43 -32.59 -15.49
C ALA A 22 -2.18 -33.93 -15.30
N GLN A 23 -3.37 -33.91 -14.71
CA GLN A 23 -4.24 -35.09 -14.57
C GLN A 23 -4.69 -35.62 -15.93
N GLN A 24 -5.11 -34.74 -16.84
CA GLN A 24 -5.49 -35.13 -18.21
C GLN A 24 -4.34 -35.79 -18.96
N TRP A 25 -3.13 -35.22 -18.88
CA TRP A 25 -1.94 -35.82 -19.47
C TRP A 25 -1.58 -37.18 -18.86
N THR A 26 -1.72 -37.35 -17.56
CA THR A 26 -1.50 -38.64 -16.90
C THR A 26 -2.50 -39.68 -17.38
N SER A 27 -3.78 -39.32 -17.47
CA SER A 27 -4.81 -40.20 -18.02
C SER A 27 -4.55 -40.59 -19.46
N TYR A 28 -4.17 -39.60 -20.31
CA TYR A 28 -3.81 -39.83 -21.71
C TYR A 28 -2.62 -40.80 -21.86
N LYS A 29 -1.55 -40.58 -21.11
CA LYS A 29 -0.38 -41.47 -21.08
C LYS A 29 -0.72 -42.90 -20.65
N ASN A 30 -1.58 -43.04 -19.66
CA ASN A 30 -2.02 -44.36 -19.17
C ASN A 30 -2.85 -45.11 -20.23
N LYS A 31 -3.74 -44.42 -20.95
CA LYS A 31 -4.47 -44.98 -22.08
C LYS A 31 -3.52 -45.44 -23.20
N ALA A 32 -2.53 -44.61 -23.55
CA ALA A 32 -1.51 -44.94 -24.54
C ALA A 32 -0.66 -46.16 -24.17
N ARG A 33 -0.31 -46.28 -22.89
CA ARG A 33 0.49 -47.39 -22.37
C ARG A 33 -0.25 -48.73 -22.33
N ASN A 34 -1.54 -48.68 -22.01
CA ASN A 34 -2.31 -49.90 -21.80
C ASN A 34 -2.81 -50.55 -23.10
N GLY A 35 -2.53 -49.99 -24.28
CA GLY A 35 -2.64 -50.65 -25.60
C GLY A 35 -4.00 -51.22 -25.97
N THR A 36 -5.05 -50.88 -25.28
CA THR A 36 -6.43 -51.36 -25.62
C THR A 36 -6.94 -50.49 -26.77
N GLY A 37 -7.09 -51.07 -27.96
CA GLY A 37 -7.45 -50.46 -29.24
C GLY A 37 -8.65 -49.50 -29.30
N THR A 38 -8.87 -48.78 -28.28
CA THR A 38 -9.87 -47.74 -28.17
C THR A 38 -9.24 -46.41 -28.63
N SER A 39 -9.93 -45.67 -29.46
CA SER A 39 -9.53 -44.33 -29.87
C SER A 39 -9.04 -43.49 -28.68
N MET A 40 -7.81 -43.01 -28.76
CA MET A 40 -7.22 -42.25 -27.65
C MET A 40 -7.87 -40.90 -27.40
N GLY A 41 -8.77 -40.46 -28.26
CA GLY A 41 -9.34 -39.11 -28.21
C GLY A 41 -8.31 -38.02 -28.53
N PRO A 42 -8.72 -36.78 -28.51
CA PRO A 42 -7.83 -35.66 -28.75
C PRO A 42 -6.78 -35.53 -27.65
N MET A 43 -5.57 -35.13 -28.03
CA MET A 43 -4.49 -34.82 -27.07
C MET A 43 -4.92 -33.70 -26.13
N PRO A 44 -4.58 -33.80 -24.83
CA PRO A 44 -4.77 -32.68 -23.93
C PRO A 44 -3.97 -31.46 -24.40
N VAL A 45 -4.61 -30.29 -24.39
CA VAL A 45 -3.96 -29.03 -24.71
C VAL A 45 -3.54 -28.31 -23.42
N SER A 46 -2.52 -27.47 -23.53
CA SER A 46 -2.14 -26.63 -22.41
C SER A 46 -3.30 -25.68 -22.05
N PRO A 47 -3.54 -25.43 -20.78
CA PRO A 47 -4.60 -24.53 -20.37
C PRO A 47 -4.31 -23.11 -20.90
N THR A 48 -5.31 -22.50 -21.52
CA THR A 48 -5.24 -21.08 -21.88
C THR A 48 -5.59 -20.27 -20.63
N LEU A 49 -4.60 -19.60 -20.08
CA LEU A 49 -4.82 -18.66 -18.99
C LEU A 49 -5.35 -17.35 -19.56
N GLY A 50 -6.34 -16.77 -18.90
CA GLY A 50 -6.77 -15.40 -19.19
C GLY A 50 -5.63 -14.40 -19.00
N THR A 51 -5.82 -13.19 -19.50
CA THR A 51 -4.86 -12.11 -19.24
C THR A 51 -4.77 -11.85 -17.74
N PRO A 52 -3.57 -11.81 -17.16
CA PRO A 52 -3.42 -11.42 -15.77
C PRO A 52 -4.09 -10.08 -15.53
N PRO A 53 -4.76 -9.86 -14.38
CA PRO A 53 -5.19 -8.53 -14.03
C PRO A 53 -3.99 -7.58 -14.11
N ALA A 54 -4.22 -6.37 -14.62
CA ALA A 54 -3.17 -5.37 -14.75
C ALA A 54 -2.45 -5.26 -13.40
N ALA A 55 -1.15 -5.52 -13.41
CA ALA A 55 -0.35 -5.41 -12.21
C ALA A 55 -0.45 -3.96 -11.73
N VAL A 56 -1.06 -3.75 -10.58
CA VAL A 56 -0.85 -2.51 -9.84
C VAL A 56 0.66 -2.44 -9.64
N ALA A 57 1.26 -1.31 -10.03
CA ALA A 57 2.71 -1.16 -10.11
C ALA A 57 3.40 -1.83 -8.92
N PRO A 58 4.24 -2.86 -9.15
CA PRO A 58 4.87 -3.57 -8.07
C PRO A 58 5.71 -2.57 -7.29
N GLY A 59 5.41 -2.39 -6.03
CA GLY A 59 6.19 -1.52 -5.16
C GLY A 59 5.38 -0.58 -4.29
N ILE A 60 4.11 -0.26 -4.60
CA ILE A 60 3.34 0.58 -3.69
C ILE A 60 2.88 -0.20 -2.46
N PHE A 61 2.54 -1.48 -2.60
CA PHE A 61 2.12 -2.35 -1.49
C PHE A 61 3.25 -2.74 -0.54
N THR A 62 4.51 -2.61 -0.97
CA THR A 62 5.69 -2.88 -0.14
C THR A 62 6.43 -1.60 0.24
N ARG A 63 6.00 -0.46 -0.29
CA ARG A 63 6.69 0.80 -0.11
C ARG A 63 6.45 1.35 1.29
N VAL A 64 7.53 1.69 1.97
CA VAL A 64 7.46 2.45 3.22
C VAL A 64 7.04 3.88 2.90
N ALA A 65 6.00 4.38 3.57
CA ALA A 65 5.59 5.76 3.42
C ALA A 65 6.71 6.70 3.89
N LYS A 66 6.91 7.79 3.16
CA LYS A 66 7.94 8.78 3.50
C LYS A 66 7.27 10.11 3.81
N LEU A 67 7.68 10.71 4.89
CA LEU A 67 7.27 12.07 5.24
C LEU A 67 8.46 12.85 5.81
N ILE A 68 8.41 14.15 5.64
CA ILE A 68 9.31 15.11 6.25
C ILE A 68 8.43 16.14 6.93
N VAL A 69 8.65 16.38 8.22
CA VAL A 69 7.92 17.42 8.96
C VAL A 69 8.83 18.60 9.18
N ARG A 70 8.33 19.79 8.89
CA ARG A 70 9.05 21.06 9.10
C ARG A 70 8.10 22.08 9.72
N ILE A 71 8.66 23.09 10.36
CA ILE A 71 7.86 24.24 10.79
C ILE A 71 7.67 25.18 9.60
N LYS A 72 6.41 25.52 9.33
CA LYS A 72 6.05 26.63 8.46
C LYS A 72 5.90 27.86 9.35
N ALA A 73 6.89 28.75 9.32
CA ALA A 73 6.89 29.95 10.13
C ALA A 73 5.61 30.76 9.94
N HIS A 74 5.06 31.28 11.04
CA HIS A 74 3.95 32.21 11.00
C HIS A 74 4.49 33.60 10.58
N PRO A 75 3.79 34.34 9.70
CA PRO A 75 4.20 35.69 9.33
C PRO A 75 4.45 36.59 10.55
N GLY A 76 5.63 37.18 10.63
CA GLY A 76 6.02 38.07 11.75
C GLY A 76 6.67 37.37 12.94
N TYR A 77 6.86 36.04 12.89
CA TYR A 77 7.56 35.27 13.92
C TYR A 77 8.90 34.71 13.39
N THR A 78 9.75 34.28 14.32
CA THR A 78 10.99 33.57 13.96
C THR A 78 10.68 32.21 13.37
N GLU A 79 11.59 31.65 12.58
CA GLU A 79 11.41 30.36 11.87
C GLU A 79 11.07 29.15 12.77
N SER A 80 11.23 29.29 14.08
CA SER A 80 10.92 28.23 15.06
C SER A 80 9.48 28.27 15.57
N ILE A 81 8.72 29.34 15.32
CA ILE A 81 7.32 29.49 15.74
C ILE A 81 6.43 29.36 14.50
N GLY A 82 5.60 28.36 14.50
CA GLY A 82 4.69 28.11 13.39
C GLY A 82 4.12 26.71 13.39
N GLN A 83 3.26 26.45 12.44
CA GLN A 83 2.56 25.18 12.30
C GLN A 83 3.44 24.12 11.64
N ALA A 84 3.21 22.86 11.99
CA ALA A 84 3.90 21.75 11.38
C ALA A 84 3.38 21.53 9.94
N LEU A 85 4.30 21.51 8.98
CA LEU A 85 4.04 21.21 7.58
C LEU A 85 4.57 19.81 7.30
N VAL A 86 3.68 18.89 6.97
CA VAL A 86 4.00 17.51 6.60
C VAL A 86 4.17 17.44 5.08
N LYS A 87 5.40 17.23 4.64
CA LYS A 87 5.76 17.06 3.23
C LYS A 87 5.87 15.59 2.87
N TRP A 88 5.32 15.19 1.75
CA TRP A 88 5.36 13.81 1.31
C TRP A 88 5.36 13.65 -0.21
N PRO A 89 6.03 12.61 -0.75
CA PRO A 89 6.01 12.34 -2.18
C PRO A 89 4.75 11.52 -2.54
N LYS A 90 3.86 12.08 -3.34
CA LYS A 90 2.64 11.39 -3.77
C LYS A 90 2.93 10.12 -4.57
N GLY A 91 3.78 10.21 -5.58
CA GLY A 91 4.07 9.08 -6.45
C GLY A 91 2.80 8.49 -7.07
N ALA A 92 2.63 7.18 -6.96
CA ALA A 92 1.46 6.45 -7.45
C ALA A 92 0.36 6.26 -6.38
N ALA A 93 0.49 6.89 -5.20
CA ALA A 93 -0.54 6.84 -4.16
C ALA A 93 -1.65 7.86 -4.44
N ASP A 94 -2.88 7.54 -4.05
CA ASP A 94 -3.99 8.47 -4.12
C ASP A 94 -3.93 9.48 -2.97
N ALA A 95 -3.58 9.00 -1.77
CA ALA A 95 -3.51 9.80 -0.56
C ALA A 95 -2.43 9.31 0.41
N LEU A 96 -2.15 10.13 1.41
CA LEU A 96 -1.39 9.78 2.61
C LEU A 96 -2.30 9.91 3.83
N GLU A 97 -2.42 8.84 4.61
CA GLU A 97 -3.08 8.88 5.92
C GLU A 97 -2.05 9.24 6.98
N ILE A 98 -2.25 10.36 7.65
CA ILE A 98 -1.32 10.96 8.61
C ILE A 98 -1.86 10.76 10.02
N TRP A 99 -1.01 10.31 10.91
CA TRP A 99 -1.30 10.14 12.32
C TRP A 99 -0.33 10.98 13.14
N VAL A 100 -0.82 11.52 14.25
CA VAL A 100 -0.05 12.39 15.14
C VAL A 100 -0.19 11.95 16.60
N ASP A 101 0.91 12.07 17.34
CA ASP A 101 0.91 12.04 18.80
C ASP A 101 1.46 13.38 19.30
N ARG A 102 0.67 14.08 20.08
CA ARG A 102 0.99 15.41 20.58
C ARG A 102 1.58 15.37 22.01
N GLY A 103 2.33 14.31 22.33
CA GLY A 103 3.00 14.14 23.60
C GLY A 103 2.21 13.28 24.60
N THR A 104 1.12 12.66 24.18
CA THR A 104 0.31 11.77 25.03
C THR A 104 0.82 10.32 25.04
N GLY A 105 1.72 9.97 24.13
CA GLY A 105 2.19 8.61 23.91
C GLY A 105 1.28 7.79 22.98
N THR A 106 0.16 8.35 22.53
CA THR A 106 -0.82 7.66 21.68
C THR A 106 -0.98 8.39 20.36
N PHE A 107 -0.86 7.66 19.25
CA PHE A 107 -1.13 8.19 17.93
C PHE A 107 -2.64 8.19 17.64
N VAL A 108 -3.12 9.31 17.12
CA VAL A 108 -4.49 9.48 16.64
C VAL A 108 -4.47 9.86 15.16
N SER A 109 -5.50 9.47 14.42
CA SER A 109 -5.65 9.85 13.01
C SER A 109 -5.81 11.38 12.94
N LEU A 110 -5.00 12.02 12.10
CA LEU A 110 -5.00 13.46 11.88
C LEU A 110 -5.74 13.83 10.60
N ALA A 111 -5.36 13.25 9.49
CA ALA A 111 -5.92 13.56 8.18
C ALA A 111 -5.63 12.46 7.16
N ILE A 112 -6.45 12.43 6.11
CA ILE A 112 -6.16 11.74 4.85
C ILE A 112 -5.94 12.84 3.82
N ASP A 113 -4.68 13.02 3.42
CA ASP A 113 -4.25 14.09 2.51
C ASP A 113 -4.07 13.56 1.09
N THR A 114 -4.81 14.14 0.15
CA THR A 114 -4.78 13.75 -1.27
C THR A 114 -3.83 14.60 -2.10
N VAL A 115 -3.43 15.75 -1.57
CA VAL A 115 -2.55 16.71 -2.24
C VAL A 115 -1.39 17.08 -1.31
N PRO A 116 -0.14 16.73 -1.65
CA PRO A 116 1.00 17.22 -0.87
C PRO A 116 1.04 18.75 -0.88
N ASP A 117 1.39 19.43 0.15
CA ASP A 117 1.85 19.14 1.49
C ASP A 117 0.75 19.47 2.52
N TYR A 118 0.62 18.68 3.58
CA TYR A 118 -0.40 18.91 4.60
C TYR A 118 0.07 19.89 5.69
N LEU A 119 -0.68 20.95 5.93
CA LEU A 119 -0.44 21.89 7.04
C LEU A 119 -1.30 21.48 8.25
N ASP A 120 -0.64 21.15 9.35
CA ASP A 120 -1.33 20.85 10.61
C ASP A 120 -1.77 22.16 11.29
N THR A 121 -3.05 22.44 11.25
CA THR A 121 -3.64 23.68 11.80
C THR A 121 -4.03 23.57 13.28
N TYR A 122 -3.59 22.52 13.96
CA TYR A 122 -3.84 22.38 15.40
C TYR A 122 -3.27 23.58 16.18
N PRO A 123 -3.95 24.03 17.24
CA PRO A 123 -3.47 25.13 18.06
C PRO A 123 -2.03 24.90 18.56
N LEU A 124 -1.20 25.90 18.41
CA LEU A 124 0.16 25.89 18.93
C LEU A 124 0.17 25.83 20.46
N PRO A 125 1.25 25.36 21.09
CA PRO A 125 1.48 25.51 22.51
C PRO A 125 1.29 26.95 22.99
N ALA A 126 1.10 27.16 24.27
CA ALA A 126 1.04 28.50 24.83
C ALA A 126 2.34 29.26 24.57
N PRO A 127 2.30 30.59 24.44
CA PRO A 127 3.50 31.41 24.20
C PRO A 127 4.64 31.08 25.15
N GLY A 128 5.82 30.82 24.57
CA GLY A 128 7.01 30.42 25.29
C GLY A 128 7.07 28.95 25.71
N GLN A 129 6.08 28.15 25.33
CA GLN A 129 6.08 26.72 25.56
C GLN A 129 6.44 25.96 24.28
N THR A 130 7.05 24.79 24.44
CA THR A 130 7.39 23.90 23.35
C THR A 130 6.82 22.52 23.62
N ALA A 131 6.18 21.92 22.62
CA ALA A 131 5.71 20.55 22.65
C ALA A 131 6.43 19.73 21.57
N LEU A 132 6.65 18.44 21.84
CA LEU A 132 7.18 17.51 20.88
C LEU A 132 6.05 16.73 20.22
N TRP A 133 5.75 17.03 18.96
CA TRP A 133 4.75 16.30 18.19
C TRP A 133 5.44 15.23 17.35
N ARG A 134 4.84 14.06 17.30
CA ARG A 134 5.33 12.91 16.54
C ARG A 134 4.35 12.54 15.46
N TYR A 135 4.85 12.32 14.26
CA TYR A 135 4.03 12.01 13.09
C TYR A 135 4.45 10.67 12.50
N LYS A 136 3.49 9.90 12.04
CA LYS A 136 3.70 8.74 11.17
C LYS A 136 2.61 8.70 10.11
N ALA A 137 2.86 8.00 9.02
CA ALA A 137 1.90 7.96 7.92
C ALA A 137 1.94 6.64 7.17
N ILE A 138 0.88 6.36 6.43
CA ILE A 138 0.78 5.23 5.51
C ILE A 138 0.12 5.69 4.21
N TYR A 139 0.53 5.12 3.08
CA TYR A 139 -0.09 5.43 1.79
C TYR A 139 -1.48 4.80 1.68
N ARG A 140 -2.32 5.42 0.84
CA ARG A 140 -3.64 4.90 0.46
C ARG A 140 -3.78 4.82 -1.05
N ILE A 141 -4.53 3.80 -1.48
CA ILE A 141 -5.10 3.71 -2.83
C ILE A 141 -6.61 3.52 -2.64
N GLY A 142 -7.39 4.48 -3.12
CA GLY A 142 -8.81 4.54 -2.77
C GLY A 142 -9.00 4.58 -1.26
N ASP A 143 -9.83 3.67 -0.75
CA ASP A 143 -10.15 3.57 0.68
C ASP A 143 -9.23 2.63 1.47
N GLU A 144 -8.22 2.05 0.82
CA GLU A 144 -7.36 1.02 1.43
C GLU A 144 -5.99 1.59 1.83
N GLN A 145 -5.52 1.21 3.03
CA GLN A 145 -4.13 1.42 3.43
C GLN A 145 -3.22 0.47 2.66
N VAL A 146 -2.14 0.97 2.07
CA VAL A 146 -1.20 0.19 1.28
C VAL A 146 0.24 0.47 1.68
N GLY A 147 1.09 -0.54 1.54
CA GLY A 147 2.50 -0.44 1.91
C GLY A 147 2.73 -0.58 3.42
N GLN A 148 3.75 0.09 3.90
CA GLN A 148 4.18 0.03 5.29
C GLN A 148 4.15 1.43 5.91
N TRP A 149 3.92 1.46 7.22
CA TRP A 149 4.03 2.70 7.99
C TRP A 149 5.41 3.32 7.83
N SER A 150 5.43 4.65 7.79
CA SER A 150 6.67 5.41 7.85
C SER A 150 7.37 5.25 9.19
N ASP A 151 8.64 5.62 9.23
CA ASP A 151 9.30 5.95 10.48
C ASP A 151 8.54 7.09 11.19
N VAL A 152 8.68 7.13 12.51
CA VAL A 152 8.12 8.21 13.32
C VAL A 152 9.04 9.43 13.20
N VAL A 153 8.49 10.53 12.74
CA VAL A 153 9.18 11.83 12.65
C VAL A 153 8.75 12.71 13.82
N SER A 154 9.71 13.13 14.63
CA SER A 154 9.49 14.02 15.76
C SER A 154 9.79 15.46 15.37
N GLN A 155 8.88 16.38 15.69
CA GLN A 155 9.02 17.82 15.42
C GLN A 155 8.72 18.63 16.68
N PRO A 156 9.68 19.38 17.21
CA PRO A 156 9.41 20.39 18.22
C PRO A 156 8.54 21.49 17.63
N VAL A 157 7.47 21.85 18.34
CA VAL A 157 6.54 22.93 17.97
C VAL A 157 6.47 23.91 19.11
N ALA A 158 6.78 25.17 18.83
CA ALA A 158 6.75 26.26 19.79
C ALA A 158 5.53 27.18 19.55
N GLY A 159 5.00 27.73 20.61
CA GLY A 159 3.96 28.76 20.61
C GLY A 159 4.46 30.14 20.96
#